data_e2b70128d873a51c7f04b82a35bacc30
#
_entry.id   e2b70128d873a51c7f04b82a35bacc30
#
_cell.length_a   1.000
_cell.length_b   1.000
_cell.length_c   1.000
_cell.angle_alpha   90.00
_cell.angle_beta   90.00
_cell.angle_gamma   90.00
#
_symmetry.space_group_name_H-M   'P 1'
#
loop_
_entity.id
_entity.type
_entity.pdbx_description
1 polymer ?
#
loop_
_entity_poly.entity_id
_entity_poly.type
_entity_poly.pdbx_seq_one_letter_code
_entity_poly.pdbx_strand_id
1 'polypeptide(L)'
;PVKKYLENEVKKTFFYHQEEKKIEGLKKQHKQLLNQDNELFTEDVKKCYQLTNEINDLENSKYILGIQVSIKQQRKINKKIKKLEEKLNFEMANDVNIEKNLKKYSNKHSNLSLMTFQIDGFNRNIKVQIDILLNFLKKNKLLDDDNLTTLGYIVSEISDCNPIVLAYIIENKYLDKLEFSEIVALLSIFINDGSINTEDEPNLSEFVERNSISGDFYDILIQISEFTEHFGFSESQLNSNNKLELPYPINSNWQLHLKLFESVKLWTEGRTWNESISSYKKMFCSRFNRFNRTNGPNANNIPSSFEGNFIKNILRLSNIVRSVESITKIINNHTVAMKLDGFQEKMLRDEVTTDSLYIFTSV
;
A
#
# COMPACT_ATOMS: atom_id res chain seq x y z
N PRO A 1 -11.47 17.11 14.31
CA PRO A 1 -10.62 16.46 15.33
C PRO A 1 -9.72 15.39 14.74
N VAL A 2 -10.25 14.39 13.98
CA VAL A 2 -9.45 13.27 13.41
C VAL A 2 -8.35 13.77 12.49
N LYS A 3 -8.64 14.67 11.57
CA LYS A 3 -7.65 15.26 10.65
C LYS A 3 -6.48 15.88 11.40
N LYS A 4 -6.78 16.73 12.41
CA LYS A 4 -5.74 17.38 13.22
C LYS A 4 -4.93 16.38 14.05
N TYR A 5 -5.58 15.33 14.53
CA TYR A 5 -4.91 14.23 15.23
C TYR A 5 -3.93 13.52 14.28
N LEU A 6 -4.37 13.11 13.09
CA LEU A 6 -3.53 12.45 12.08
C LEU A 6 -2.35 13.33 11.64
N GLU A 7 -2.58 14.64 11.40
CA GLU A 7 -1.50 15.57 11.09
C GLU A 7 -0.45 15.64 12.22
N ASN A 8 -0.86 15.51 13.47
CA ASN A 8 0.06 15.49 14.60
C ASN A 8 0.79 14.15 14.74
N GLU A 9 0.10 13.02 14.53
CA GLU A 9 0.72 11.69 14.60
C GLU A 9 1.75 11.48 13.48
N VAL A 10 1.45 11.94 12.26
CA VAL A 10 2.40 11.89 11.14
C VAL A 10 3.69 12.63 11.50
N LYS A 11 3.61 13.77 12.20
CA LYS A 11 4.79 14.53 12.64
C LYS A 11 5.69 13.78 13.62
N LYS A 12 5.18 12.76 14.31
CA LYS A 12 5.95 11.92 15.24
C LYS A 12 6.69 10.78 14.53
N THR A 13 6.42 10.54 13.25
CA THR A 13 7.01 9.43 12.50
C THR A 13 8.46 9.70 12.13
N PHE A 14 9.27 8.65 12.07
CA PHE A 14 10.66 8.73 11.60
C PHE A 14 10.76 9.27 10.18
N PHE A 15 9.83 8.87 9.31
CA PHE A 15 9.73 9.37 7.94
C PHE A 15 9.57 10.88 7.89
N TYR A 16 8.65 11.45 8.68
CA TYR A 16 8.45 12.91 8.74
C TYR A 16 9.75 13.63 9.14
N HIS A 17 10.44 13.15 10.17
CA HIS A 17 11.69 13.75 10.63
C HIS A 17 12.82 13.64 9.62
N GLN A 18 12.89 12.55 8.85
CA GLN A 18 13.87 12.47 7.74
C GLN A 18 13.60 13.49 6.65
N GLU A 19 12.36 13.60 6.21
CA GLU A 19 11.95 14.56 5.18
C GLU A 19 12.10 16.01 5.69
N GLU A 20 11.75 16.28 6.95
CA GLU A 20 11.94 17.58 7.59
C GLU A 20 13.43 18.02 7.56
N LYS A 21 14.36 17.11 7.90
CA LYS A 21 15.80 17.39 7.82
C LYS A 21 16.26 17.71 6.39
N LYS A 22 15.76 16.98 5.39
CA LYS A 22 16.05 17.27 3.97
C LYS A 22 15.54 18.67 3.59
N ILE A 23 14.32 19.01 4.01
CA ILE A 23 13.71 20.31 3.75
C ILE A 23 14.45 21.44 4.47
N GLU A 24 14.92 21.22 5.69
CA GLU A 24 15.77 22.19 6.38
C GLU A 24 17.10 22.42 5.65
N GLY A 25 17.70 21.35 5.12
CA GLY A 25 18.88 21.43 4.25
C GLY A 25 18.62 22.26 2.99
N LEU A 26 17.49 22.00 2.32
CA LEU A 26 17.05 22.76 1.15
C LEU A 26 16.77 24.23 1.49
N LYS A 27 16.12 24.52 2.62
CA LYS A 27 15.91 25.91 3.09
C LYS A 27 17.21 26.65 3.33
N LYS A 28 18.22 26.00 3.90
CA LYS A 28 19.56 26.59 4.08
C LYS A 28 20.21 26.88 2.74
N GLN A 29 20.20 25.92 1.81
CA GLN A 29 20.75 26.09 0.45
C GLN A 29 20.01 27.19 -0.32
N HIS A 30 18.67 27.22 -0.26
CA HIS A 30 17.84 28.25 -0.87
C HIS A 30 18.20 29.65 -0.34
N LYS A 31 18.35 29.81 0.99
CA LYS A 31 18.78 31.06 1.61
C LYS A 31 20.19 31.47 1.19
N GLN A 32 21.11 30.51 1.09
CA GLN A 32 22.47 30.77 0.62
C GLN A 32 22.48 31.23 -0.83
N LEU A 33 21.71 30.59 -1.71
CA LEU A 33 21.59 30.98 -3.13
C LEU A 33 20.92 32.35 -3.31
N LEU A 34 19.92 32.68 -2.47
CA LEU A 34 19.30 34.00 -2.47
C LEU A 34 20.31 35.10 -2.12
N ASN A 35 21.12 34.86 -1.08
CA ASN A 35 22.08 35.82 -0.55
C ASN A 35 23.38 35.88 -1.38
N GLN A 36 23.56 35.02 -2.35
CA GLN A 36 24.66 35.13 -3.32
C GLN A 36 24.36 36.27 -4.28
N ASP A 37 24.65 37.53 -3.86
CA ASP A 37 24.75 38.64 -4.75
C ASP A 37 26.04 38.50 -5.57
N ASN A 38 25.88 38.00 -6.77
CA ASN A 38 26.98 38.00 -7.72
C ASN A 38 26.98 39.38 -8.42
N GLU A 39 28.06 40.10 -8.30
CA GLU A 39 28.35 41.32 -9.09
C GLU A 39 28.11 41.14 -10.59
N LEU A 40 28.04 39.89 -11.04
CA LEU A 40 27.76 39.47 -12.42
C LEU A 40 26.27 39.62 -12.82
N PHE A 41 25.36 39.85 -11.89
CA PHE A 41 23.90 39.93 -12.13
C PHE A 41 23.46 41.41 -12.19
N THR A 42 23.99 42.12 -13.18
CA THR A 42 23.62 43.52 -13.46
C THR A 42 22.13 43.64 -13.80
N GLU A 43 21.60 44.88 -13.75
CA GLU A 43 20.23 45.17 -14.18
C GLU A 43 19.96 44.76 -15.63
N ASP A 44 20.95 44.83 -16.48
CA ASP A 44 20.84 44.44 -17.89
C ASP A 44 20.67 42.91 -18.04
N VAL A 45 21.38 42.12 -17.23
CA VAL A 45 21.19 40.65 -17.18
C VAL A 45 19.78 40.29 -16.69
N LYS A 46 19.25 41.01 -15.68
CA LYS A 46 17.89 40.79 -15.18
C LYS A 46 16.83 41.14 -16.20
N LYS A 47 17.02 42.28 -16.95
CA LYS A 47 16.14 42.66 -18.06
C LYS A 47 16.17 41.61 -19.19
N CYS A 48 17.34 41.14 -19.58
CA CYS A 48 17.46 40.09 -20.59
C CYS A 48 16.75 38.81 -20.16
N TYR A 49 16.84 38.43 -18.88
CA TYR A 49 16.13 37.27 -18.32
C TYR A 49 14.60 37.45 -18.37
N GLN A 50 14.10 38.63 -18.01
CA GLN A 50 12.66 38.95 -18.09
C GLN A 50 12.16 38.88 -19.54
N LEU A 51 12.88 39.49 -20.50
CA LEU A 51 12.53 39.43 -21.92
C LEU A 51 12.52 38.00 -22.44
N THR A 52 13.50 37.20 -22.05
CA THR A 52 13.55 35.76 -22.41
C THR A 52 12.34 34.98 -21.90
N ASN A 53 11.95 35.22 -20.65
CA ASN A 53 10.76 34.56 -20.07
C ASN A 53 9.47 35.03 -20.76
N GLU A 54 9.30 36.32 -21.04
CA GLU A 54 8.14 36.82 -21.80
C GLU A 54 8.05 36.21 -23.20
N ILE A 55 9.19 36.02 -23.89
CA ILE A 55 9.22 35.32 -25.18
C ILE A 55 8.76 33.87 -25.02
N ASN A 56 9.30 33.14 -24.03
CA ASN A 56 8.92 31.75 -23.75
C ASN A 56 7.44 31.62 -23.40
N ASP A 57 6.90 32.53 -22.59
CA ASP A 57 5.47 32.52 -22.23
C ASP A 57 4.58 32.78 -23.46
N LEU A 58 4.99 33.67 -24.34
CA LEU A 58 4.30 33.89 -25.60
C LEU A 58 4.41 32.71 -26.55
N GLU A 59 5.57 32.04 -26.62
CA GLU A 59 5.73 30.80 -27.39
C GLU A 59 4.79 29.71 -26.85
N ASN A 60 4.74 29.49 -25.52
CA ASN A 60 3.83 28.52 -24.89
C ASN A 60 2.36 28.88 -25.12
N SER A 61 2.01 30.17 -25.17
CA SER A 61 0.65 30.65 -25.44
C SER A 61 0.14 30.36 -26.87
N LYS A 62 1.03 29.91 -27.79
CA LYS A 62 0.63 29.42 -29.11
C LYS A 62 -0.12 28.08 -29.02
N TYR A 63 -0.09 27.40 -27.85
CA TYR A 63 -0.74 26.13 -27.62
C TYR A 63 -1.67 26.23 -26.42
N ILE A 64 -2.92 25.76 -26.56
CA ILE A 64 -3.91 25.60 -25.48
C ILE A 64 -4.23 24.12 -25.41
N LEU A 65 -3.94 23.48 -24.27
CA LEU A 65 -4.13 22.03 -24.06
C LEU A 65 -3.51 21.16 -25.18
N GLY A 66 -2.32 21.55 -25.65
CA GLY A 66 -1.63 20.84 -26.73
C GLY A 66 -2.17 21.14 -28.15
N ILE A 67 -3.23 21.95 -28.28
CA ILE A 67 -3.83 22.34 -29.56
C ILE A 67 -3.33 23.74 -29.94
N GLN A 68 -2.88 23.88 -31.18
CA GLN A 68 -2.37 25.13 -31.70
C GLN A 68 -3.51 26.17 -31.85
N VAL A 69 -3.28 27.39 -31.39
CA VAL A 69 -4.25 28.51 -31.52
C VAL A 69 -4.46 28.92 -32.97
N SER A 70 -5.54 29.66 -33.27
CA SER A 70 -5.87 30.10 -34.63
C SER A 70 -4.71 30.86 -35.32
N ILE A 71 -4.61 30.75 -36.63
CA ILE A 71 -3.56 31.41 -37.46
C ILE A 71 -3.53 32.92 -37.19
N LYS A 72 -4.70 33.56 -37.00
CA LYS A 72 -4.79 35.00 -36.70
C LYS A 72 -4.16 35.34 -35.33
N GLN A 73 -4.38 34.51 -34.34
CA GLN A 73 -3.76 34.67 -33.01
C GLN A 73 -2.25 34.41 -33.05
N GLN A 74 -1.82 33.36 -33.75
CA GLN A 74 -0.37 33.10 -33.96
C GLN A 74 0.37 34.26 -34.59
N ARG A 75 -0.23 34.88 -35.64
CA ARG A 75 0.37 36.08 -36.30
C ARG A 75 0.52 37.24 -35.30
N LYS A 76 -0.44 37.46 -34.40
CA LYS A 76 -0.33 38.49 -33.36
C LYS A 76 0.76 38.19 -32.36
N ILE A 77 0.84 36.91 -31.89
CA ILE A 77 1.84 36.43 -30.94
C ILE A 77 3.25 36.57 -31.59
N ASN A 78 3.44 36.08 -32.81
CA ASN A 78 4.72 36.16 -33.52
C ASN A 78 5.17 37.62 -33.73
N LYS A 79 4.26 38.56 -33.98
CA LYS A 79 4.60 40.01 -34.04
C LYS A 79 5.11 40.53 -32.68
N LYS A 80 4.54 40.07 -31.57
CA LYS A 80 5.01 40.46 -30.23
C LYS A 80 6.39 39.87 -29.93
N ILE A 81 6.57 38.58 -30.22
CA ILE A 81 7.85 37.88 -30.04
C ILE A 81 8.95 38.58 -30.78
N LYS A 82 8.76 38.87 -32.08
CA LYS A 82 9.77 39.59 -32.89
C LYS A 82 10.19 40.92 -32.28
N LYS A 83 9.25 41.71 -31.74
CA LYS A 83 9.59 42.97 -31.06
C LYS A 83 10.37 42.75 -29.76
N LEU A 84 10.12 41.69 -29.04
CA LEU A 84 10.86 41.36 -27.81
C LEU A 84 12.25 40.81 -28.13
N GLU A 85 12.38 40.01 -29.19
CA GLU A 85 13.68 39.56 -29.71
C GLU A 85 14.58 40.72 -30.17
N GLU A 86 14.01 41.70 -30.86
CA GLU A 86 14.74 42.91 -31.26
C GLU A 86 15.26 43.69 -30.04
N LYS A 87 14.46 43.81 -28.99
CA LYS A 87 14.87 44.43 -27.72
C LYS A 87 15.94 43.61 -27.01
N LEU A 88 15.74 42.28 -26.92
CA LEU A 88 16.69 41.36 -26.29
C LEU A 88 18.06 41.44 -26.97
N ASN A 89 18.10 41.42 -28.32
CA ASN A 89 19.31 41.53 -29.09
C ASN A 89 20.01 42.87 -28.86
N PHE A 90 19.25 43.97 -28.73
CA PHE A 90 19.81 45.27 -28.41
C PHE A 90 20.47 45.29 -27.02
N GLU A 91 19.81 44.76 -26.00
CA GLU A 91 20.38 44.69 -24.63
C GLU A 91 21.59 43.73 -24.60
N MET A 92 21.56 42.61 -25.34
CA MET A 92 22.66 41.66 -25.40
C MET A 92 23.90 42.21 -26.13
N ALA A 93 23.75 43.18 -27.02
CA ALA A 93 24.85 43.78 -27.73
C ALA A 93 25.71 44.75 -26.86
N ASN A 94 25.21 45.14 -25.70
CA ASN A 94 25.87 46.11 -24.83
C ASN A 94 27.02 45.53 -23.97
N ASP A 95 27.06 44.17 -23.77
CA ASP A 95 28.12 43.52 -22.99
C ASP A 95 28.41 42.11 -23.55
N VAL A 96 29.68 41.87 -23.88
CA VAL A 96 30.16 40.58 -24.43
C VAL A 96 29.94 39.41 -23.50
N ASN A 97 29.83 39.63 -22.18
CA ASN A 97 29.62 38.60 -21.18
C ASN A 97 28.16 38.38 -20.82
N ILE A 98 27.24 39.18 -21.39
CA ILE A 98 25.81 39.14 -20.96
C ILE A 98 25.17 37.77 -21.18
N GLU A 99 25.49 37.11 -22.28
CA GLU A 99 24.96 35.77 -22.59
C GLU A 99 25.39 34.71 -21.55
N LYS A 100 26.68 34.75 -21.18
CA LYS A 100 27.23 33.84 -20.17
C LYS A 100 26.62 34.09 -18.78
N ASN A 101 26.46 35.38 -18.43
CA ASN A 101 25.86 35.78 -17.16
C ASN A 101 24.36 35.51 -17.13
N LEU A 102 23.65 35.66 -18.23
CA LEU A 102 22.25 35.32 -18.40
C LEU A 102 22.01 33.81 -18.16
N LYS A 103 22.85 32.94 -18.72
CA LYS A 103 22.80 31.50 -18.48
C LYS A 103 22.97 31.16 -16.99
N LYS A 104 23.93 31.79 -16.31
CA LYS A 104 24.14 31.59 -14.86
C LYS A 104 22.94 32.08 -14.03
N TYR A 105 22.39 33.23 -14.39
CA TYR A 105 21.23 33.82 -13.73
C TYR A 105 19.99 32.96 -13.92
N SER A 106 19.74 32.48 -15.13
CA SER A 106 18.65 31.56 -15.45
C SER A 106 18.75 30.24 -14.65
N ASN A 107 19.94 29.64 -14.59
CA ASN A 107 20.19 28.43 -13.82
C ASN A 107 19.95 28.66 -12.30
N LYS A 108 20.41 29.82 -11.78
CA LYS A 108 20.16 30.18 -10.37
C LYS A 108 18.65 30.26 -10.10
N HIS A 109 17.90 30.97 -10.97
CA HIS A 109 16.45 31.12 -10.83
C HIS A 109 15.70 29.79 -10.95
N SER A 110 16.07 28.94 -11.90
CA SER A 110 15.49 27.60 -12.05
C SER A 110 15.72 26.74 -10.81
N ASN A 111 16.93 26.76 -10.25
CA ASN A 111 17.26 26.04 -9.02
C ASN A 111 16.47 26.58 -7.81
N LEU A 112 16.35 27.91 -7.67
CA LEU A 112 15.54 28.52 -6.62
C LEU A 112 14.07 28.15 -6.74
N SER A 113 13.51 28.19 -7.94
CA SER A 113 12.12 27.80 -8.20
C SER A 113 11.88 26.32 -7.87
N LEU A 114 12.79 25.43 -8.26
CA LEU A 114 12.71 24.01 -7.94
C LEU A 114 12.77 23.77 -6.43
N MET A 115 13.70 24.44 -5.73
CA MET A 115 13.79 24.33 -4.26
C MET A 115 12.54 24.85 -3.58
N THR A 116 12.00 25.99 -4.01
CA THR A 116 10.75 26.54 -3.48
C THR A 116 9.59 25.55 -3.68
N PHE A 117 9.48 24.98 -4.88
CA PHE A 117 8.46 23.97 -5.18
C PHE A 117 8.59 22.74 -4.26
N GLN A 118 9.81 22.25 -4.01
CA GLN A 118 10.07 21.13 -3.11
C GLN A 118 9.73 21.46 -1.66
N ILE A 119 10.12 22.67 -1.19
CA ILE A 119 9.83 23.13 0.18
C ILE A 119 8.33 23.29 0.42
N ASP A 120 7.62 23.93 -0.52
CA ASP A 120 6.18 24.17 -0.41
C ASP A 120 5.39 22.87 -0.60
N GLY A 121 5.90 21.96 -1.43
CA GLY A 121 5.30 20.67 -1.70
C GLY A 121 5.21 19.79 -0.46
N PHE A 122 6.22 19.81 0.41
CA PHE A 122 6.28 18.93 1.59
C PHE A 122 5.07 19.06 2.51
N ASN A 123 4.78 20.27 2.98
CA ASN A 123 3.64 20.49 3.90
C ASN A 123 2.28 20.34 3.20
N ARG A 124 2.19 20.69 1.91
CA ARG A 124 0.96 20.56 1.13
C ARG A 124 0.66 19.08 0.87
N ASN A 125 1.66 18.30 0.47
CA ASN A 125 1.49 16.89 0.14
C ASN A 125 0.96 16.09 1.32
N ILE A 126 1.45 16.28 2.54
CA ILE A 126 0.96 15.58 3.73
C ILE A 126 -0.52 15.84 3.98
N LYS A 127 -0.94 17.12 3.90
CA LYS A 127 -2.36 17.46 4.09
C LYS A 127 -3.25 16.85 3.02
N VAL A 128 -2.82 16.95 1.77
CA VAL A 128 -3.56 16.38 0.63
C VAL A 128 -3.65 14.85 0.75
N GLN A 129 -2.57 14.18 1.13
CA GLN A 129 -2.58 12.74 1.37
C GLN A 129 -3.56 12.34 2.48
N ILE A 130 -3.55 13.05 3.60
CA ILE A 130 -4.50 12.81 4.69
C ILE A 130 -5.94 13.01 4.19
N ASP A 131 -6.22 14.07 3.42
CA ASP A 131 -7.56 14.33 2.90
C ASP A 131 -8.01 13.23 1.91
N ILE A 132 -7.13 12.75 1.03
CA ILE A 132 -7.42 11.65 0.11
C ILE A 132 -7.77 10.37 0.89
N LEU A 133 -6.96 10.03 1.90
CA LEU A 133 -7.18 8.84 2.72
C LEU A 133 -8.46 8.95 3.55
N LEU A 134 -8.72 10.09 4.18
CA LEU A 134 -9.96 10.32 4.93
C LEU A 134 -11.20 10.21 4.03
N ASN A 135 -11.15 10.76 2.81
CA ASN A 135 -12.24 10.64 1.86
C ASN A 135 -12.46 9.19 1.42
N PHE A 136 -11.38 8.42 1.25
CA PHE A 136 -11.47 6.98 0.94
C PHE A 136 -12.13 6.20 2.09
N LEU A 137 -11.73 6.47 3.34
CA LEU A 137 -12.32 5.82 4.52
C LEU A 137 -13.80 6.18 4.68
N LYS A 138 -14.17 7.46 4.46
CA LYS A 138 -15.58 7.90 4.50
C LYS A 138 -16.42 7.25 3.39
N LYS A 139 -15.91 7.22 2.16
CA LYS A 139 -16.58 6.57 1.02
C LYS A 139 -16.88 5.10 1.31
N ASN A 140 -15.99 4.43 2.03
CA ASN A 140 -16.12 3.03 2.39
C ASN A 140 -16.80 2.82 3.76
N LYS A 141 -17.45 3.83 4.30
CA LYS A 141 -18.22 3.78 5.56
C LYS A 141 -17.42 3.34 6.79
N LEU A 142 -16.11 3.55 6.77
CA LEU A 142 -15.24 3.31 7.93
C LEU A 142 -15.24 4.50 8.88
N LEU A 143 -15.49 5.69 8.34
CA LEU A 143 -15.67 6.94 9.07
C LEU A 143 -17.03 7.56 8.75
N ASP A 144 -17.68 8.11 9.77
CA ASP A 144 -18.81 9.02 9.65
C ASP A 144 -18.39 10.37 10.24
N ASP A 145 -18.26 11.36 9.35
CA ASP A 145 -17.58 12.63 9.61
C ASP A 145 -16.18 12.43 10.25
N ASP A 146 -16.06 12.68 11.55
CA ASP A 146 -14.82 12.56 12.33
C ASP A 146 -14.82 11.37 13.30
N ASN A 147 -15.83 10.50 13.24
CA ASN A 147 -15.99 9.37 14.14
C ASN A 147 -15.80 8.03 13.40
N LEU A 148 -15.26 7.05 14.11
CA LEU A 148 -15.28 5.68 13.62
C LEU A 148 -16.72 5.16 13.61
N THR A 149 -17.10 4.51 12.51
CA THR A 149 -18.31 3.68 12.48
C THR A 149 -18.05 2.37 13.24
N THR A 150 -19.05 1.55 13.45
CA THR A 150 -18.86 0.20 14.01
C THR A 150 -17.86 -0.61 13.18
N LEU A 151 -17.99 -0.56 11.85
CA LEU A 151 -17.06 -1.19 10.92
C LEU A 151 -15.64 -0.62 11.06
N GLY A 152 -15.52 0.72 11.13
CA GLY A 152 -14.25 1.40 11.33
C GLY A 152 -13.58 1.02 12.66
N TYR A 153 -14.38 0.85 13.71
CA TYR A 153 -13.89 0.38 15.00
C TYR A 153 -13.35 -1.06 14.90
N ILE A 154 -14.10 -1.97 14.30
CA ILE A 154 -13.66 -3.36 14.08
C ILE A 154 -12.34 -3.37 13.30
N VAL A 155 -12.25 -2.60 12.21
CA VAL A 155 -11.03 -2.49 11.40
C VAL A 155 -9.84 -2.00 12.23
N SER A 156 -10.04 -1.07 13.16
CA SER A 156 -8.95 -0.51 13.98
C SER A 156 -8.36 -1.52 15.00
N GLU A 157 -9.12 -2.54 15.37
CA GLU A 157 -8.69 -3.58 16.32
C GLU A 157 -7.91 -4.73 15.66
N ILE A 158 -7.87 -4.78 14.32
CA ILE A 158 -7.23 -5.87 13.57
C ILE A 158 -5.86 -5.43 13.06
N SER A 159 -4.81 -6.15 13.48
CA SER A 159 -3.43 -5.89 13.07
C SER A 159 -2.76 -7.05 12.34
N ASP A 160 -3.24 -8.29 12.51
CA ASP A 160 -2.54 -9.49 12.08
C ASP A 160 -2.87 -9.95 10.65
N CYS A 161 -3.88 -9.35 10.01
CA CYS A 161 -4.31 -9.67 8.65
C CYS A 161 -4.91 -8.44 7.96
N ASN A 162 -5.50 -8.62 6.74
CA ASN A 162 -6.22 -7.53 6.08
C ASN A 162 -7.46 -7.15 6.92
N PRO A 163 -7.44 -5.99 7.58
CA PRO A 163 -8.48 -5.63 8.55
C PRO A 163 -9.84 -5.37 7.90
N ILE A 164 -9.85 -4.87 6.67
CA ILE A 164 -11.09 -4.54 5.94
C ILE A 164 -11.82 -5.82 5.55
N VAL A 165 -11.10 -6.83 5.06
CA VAL A 165 -11.69 -8.12 4.67
C VAL A 165 -12.20 -8.86 5.90
N LEU A 166 -11.43 -8.90 7.00
CA LEU A 166 -11.87 -9.56 8.22
C LEU A 166 -13.07 -8.86 8.85
N ALA A 167 -13.09 -7.54 8.87
CA ALA A 167 -14.23 -6.77 9.36
C ALA A 167 -15.50 -7.02 8.52
N TYR A 168 -15.36 -7.12 7.19
CA TYR A 168 -16.45 -7.49 6.30
C TYR A 168 -17.03 -8.89 6.61
N ILE A 169 -16.15 -9.86 6.89
CA ILE A 169 -16.55 -11.23 7.29
C ILE A 169 -17.36 -11.20 8.60
N ILE A 170 -16.90 -10.42 9.59
CA ILE A 170 -17.55 -10.31 10.91
C ILE A 170 -18.89 -9.56 10.79
N GLU A 171 -18.93 -8.43 10.08
CA GLU A 171 -20.14 -7.59 9.93
C GLU A 171 -21.28 -8.35 9.24
N ASN A 172 -20.95 -9.13 8.20
CA ASN A 172 -21.92 -9.94 7.47
C ASN A 172 -22.29 -11.24 8.17
N LYS A 173 -21.78 -11.48 9.39
CA LYS A 173 -22.08 -12.66 10.23
C LYS A 173 -21.80 -13.99 9.53
N TYR A 174 -20.82 -14.02 8.63
CA TYR A 174 -20.47 -15.26 7.94
C TYR A 174 -19.95 -16.34 8.87
N LEU A 175 -19.32 -15.96 9.99
CA LEU A 175 -18.82 -16.88 11.00
C LEU A 175 -19.93 -17.54 11.83
N ASP A 176 -21.12 -16.95 11.89
CA ASP A 176 -22.21 -17.42 12.73
C ASP A 176 -22.72 -18.81 12.29
N LYS A 177 -22.63 -19.11 10.99
CA LYS A 177 -23.09 -20.37 10.39
C LYS A 177 -22.04 -21.48 10.41
N LEU A 178 -20.79 -21.16 10.68
CA LEU A 178 -19.66 -22.07 10.59
C LEU A 178 -19.35 -22.71 11.95
N GLU A 179 -18.89 -23.96 11.93
CA GLU A 179 -18.34 -24.61 13.11
C GLU A 179 -16.91 -24.13 13.40
N PHE A 180 -16.39 -24.41 14.60
CA PHE A 180 -15.07 -23.95 15.03
C PHE A 180 -13.96 -24.24 14.00
N SER A 181 -13.88 -25.48 13.52
CA SER A 181 -12.87 -25.91 12.55
C SER A 181 -13.02 -25.17 11.22
N GLU A 182 -14.25 -24.90 10.80
CA GLU A 182 -14.56 -24.16 9.59
C GLU A 182 -14.23 -22.67 9.73
N ILE A 183 -14.51 -22.06 10.88
CA ILE A 183 -14.12 -20.68 11.19
C ILE A 183 -12.60 -20.53 11.07
N VAL A 184 -11.84 -21.41 11.75
CA VAL A 184 -10.37 -21.33 11.75
C VAL A 184 -9.81 -21.61 10.36
N ALA A 185 -10.39 -22.58 9.64
CA ALA A 185 -10.01 -22.87 8.25
C ALA A 185 -10.32 -21.69 7.32
N LEU A 186 -11.46 -21.01 7.48
CA LEU A 186 -11.74 -19.78 6.73
C LEU A 186 -10.71 -18.69 7.04
N LEU A 187 -10.39 -18.46 8.30
CA LEU A 187 -9.40 -17.44 8.68
C LEU A 187 -7.99 -17.74 8.16
N SER A 188 -7.70 -18.99 7.78
CA SER A 188 -6.41 -19.33 7.15
C SER A 188 -6.19 -18.66 5.79
N ILE A 189 -7.25 -18.16 5.14
CA ILE A 189 -7.14 -17.39 3.88
C ILE A 189 -6.25 -16.15 4.00
N PHE A 190 -6.03 -15.65 5.21
CA PHE A 190 -5.17 -14.50 5.47
C PHE A 190 -3.69 -14.86 5.60
N ILE A 191 -3.36 -16.14 5.69
CA ILE A 191 -1.98 -16.59 5.91
C ILE A 191 -1.28 -16.82 4.58
N ASN A 192 -0.41 -15.89 4.22
CA ASN A 192 0.53 -16.11 3.13
C ASN A 192 1.69 -16.98 3.64
N ASP A 193 1.73 -18.23 3.17
CA ASP A 193 2.88 -19.09 3.36
C ASP A 193 3.93 -18.76 2.29
N GLY A 194 4.93 -17.96 2.67
CA GLY A 194 5.99 -17.49 1.76
C GLY A 194 6.84 -18.61 1.13
N SER A 195 6.66 -19.87 1.53
CA SER A 195 7.28 -21.03 0.88
C SER A 195 6.53 -21.45 -0.40
N ILE A 196 5.37 -20.84 -0.68
CA ILE A 196 4.51 -21.16 -1.83
C ILE A 196 4.48 -19.94 -2.76
N ASN A 197 4.77 -20.15 -4.05
CA ASN A 197 4.57 -19.09 -5.04
C ASN A 197 3.08 -18.83 -5.23
N THR A 198 2.73 -17.56 -5.36
CA THR A 198 1.35 -17.11 -5.58
C THR A 198 0.73 -17.62 -6.88
N GLU A 199 1.56 -17.95 -7.88
CA GLU A 199 1.11 -18.50 -9.17
C GLU A 199 0.47 -19.89 -9.08
N ASP A 200 0.66 -20.59 -7.96
CA ASP A 200 0.14 -21.96 -7.75
C ASP A 200 -1.09 -21.96 -6.80
N GLU A 201 -1.66 -20.81 -6.45
CA GLU A 201 -2.91 -20.80 -5.72
C GLU A 201 -4.02 -21.47 -6.55
N PRO A 202 -4.78 -22.42 -5.98
CA PRO A 202 -5.91 -22.99 -6.69
C PRO A 202 -6.93 -21.90 -6.97
N ASN A 203 -7.56 -21.94 -8.13
CA ASN A 203 -8.75 -21.12 -8.32
C ASN A 203 -9.89 -21.61 -7.41
N LEU A 204 -10.86 -20.76 -7.13
CA LEU A 204 -11.90 -21.05 -6.17
C LEU A 204 -12.73 -22.29 -6.53
N SER A 205 -13.00 -22.53 -7.82
CA SER A 205 -13.76 -23.68 -8.29
C SER A 205 -12.99 -24.98 -8.07
N GLU A 206 -11.70 -25.05 -8.42
CA GLU A 206 -10.85 -26.22 -8.17
C GLU A 206 -10.71 -26.51 -6.66
N PHE A 207 -10.65 -25.46 -5.86
CA PHE A 207 -10.56 -25.57 -4.40
C PHE A 207 -11.81 -26.22 -3.81
N VAL A 208 -12.99 -25.77 -4.23
CA VAL A 208 -14.27 -26.28 -3.77
C VAL A 208 -14.48 -27.74 -4.15
N GLU A 209 -14.18 -28.13 -5.40
CA GLU A 209 -14.27 -29.50 -5.88
C GLU A 209 -13.37 -30.44 -5.06
N ARG A 210 -12.15 -30.00 -4.74
CA ARG A 210 -11.17 -30.81 -4.02
C ARG A 210 -11.53 -31.05 -2.56
N ASN A 211 -12.15 -30.07 -1.90
CA ASN A 211 -12.36 -30.10 -0.46
C ASN A 211 -13.79 -30.48 -0.05
N SER A 212 -14.66 -30.85 -1.00
CA SER A 212 -16.07 -31.23 -0.72
C SER A 212 -16.79 -30.21 0.18
N ILE A 213 -16.65 -28.93 -0.16
CA ILE A 213 -17.13 -27.81 0.65
C ILE A 213 -18.65 -27.72 0.55
N SER A 214 -19.33 -27.43 1.67
CA SER A 214 -20.78 -27.18 1.69
C SER A 214 -21.16 -25.97 0.86
N GLY A 215 -22.39 -25.95 0.31
CA GLY A 215 -22.90 -24.84 -0.49
C GLY A 215 -22.83 -23.49 0.25
N ASP A 216 -23.25 -23.48 1.51
CA ASP A 216 -23.21 -22.25 2.34
C ASP A 216 -21.79 -21.70 2.52
N PHE A 217 -20.81 -22.57 2.71
CA PHE A 217 -19.42 -22.15 2.85
C PHE A 217 -18.85 -21.65 1.50
N TYR A 218 -19.24 -22.28 0.41
CA TYR A 218 -18.87 -21.85 -0.94
C TYR A 218 -19.39 -20.44 -1.23
N ASP A 219 -20.65 -20.17 -0.91
CA ASP A 219 -21.27 -18.87 -1.10
C ASP A 219 -20.53 -17.77 -0.29
N ILE A 220 -20.11 -18.09 0.93
CA ILE A 220 -19.30 -17.19 1.76
C ILE A 220 -17.96 -16.88 1.07
N LEU A 221 -17.26 -17.89 0.54
CA LEU A 221 -15.98 -17.69 -0.15
C LEU A 221 -16.13 -16.84 -1.41
N ILE A 222 -17.19 -17.06 -2.20
CA ILE A 222 -17.48 -16.24 -3.36
C ILE A 222 -17.68 -14.77 -2.96
N GLN A 223 -18.51 -14.51 -1.96
CA GLN A 223 -18.78 -13.14 -1.51
C GLN A 223 -17.51 -12.44 -0.97
N ILE A 224 -16.65 -13.18 -0.28
CA ILE A 224 -15.36 -12.65 0.18
C ILE A 224 -14.44 -12.34 -1.02
N SER A 225 -14.39 -13.22 -2.02
CA SER A 225 -13.59 -13.02 -3.24
C SER A 225 -14.05 -11.78 -4.01
N GLU A 226 -15.35 -11.66 -4.28
CA GLU A 226 -15.93 -10.50 -4.95
C GLU A 226 -15.66 -9.20 -4.18
N PHE A 227 -15.76 -9.24 -2.86
CA PHE A 227 -15.47 -8.09 -2.01
C PHE A 227 -13.98 -7.68 -2.09
N THR A 228 -13.06 -8.65 -2.03
CA THR A 228 -11.62 -8.36 -2.11
C THR A 228 -11.22 -7.80 -3.47
N GLU A 229 -11.78 -8.32 -4.56
CA GLU A 229 -11.57 -7.80 -5.91
C GLU A 229 -12.08 -6.37 -6.06
N HIS A 230 -13.30 -6.11 -5.58
CA HIS A 230 -13.90 -4.77 -5.62
C HIS A 230 -13.07 -3.73 -4.83
N PHE A 231 -12.66 -4.08 -3.62
CA PHE A 231 -11.87 -3.18 -2.78
C PHE A 231 -10.46 -2.99 -3.33
N GLY A 232 -9.81 -4.05 -3.79
CA GLY A 232 -8.49 -3.98 -4.42
C GLY A 232 -8.52 -3.11 -5.68
N PHE A 233 -9.57 -3.20 -6.49
CA PHE A 233 -9.78 -2.32 -7.63
C PHE A 233 -9.98 -0.86 -7.20
N SER A 234 -10.77 -0.60 -6.15
CA SER A 234 -10.99 0.74 -5.62
C SER A 234 -9.69 1.38 -5.09
N GLU A 235 -8.84 0.61 -4.40
CA GLU A 235 -7.52 1.04 -3.94
C GLU A 235 -6.59 1.34 -5.13
N SER A 236 -6.59 0.48 -6.14
CA SER A 236 -5.81 0.68 -7.36
C SER A 236 -6.24 1.94 -8.11
N GLN A 237 -7.54 2.21 -8.22
CA GLN A 237 -8.05 3.46 -8.78
C GLN A 237 -7.66 4.68 -7.96
N LEU A 238 -7.72 4.59 -6.61
CA LEU A 238 -7.29 5.67 -5.75
C LEU A 238 -5.83 6.03 -6.00
N ASN A 239 -4.95 5.03 -6.04
CA ASN A 239 -3.53 5.21 -6.33
C ASN A 239 -3.28 5.81 -7.73
N SER A 240 -3.98 5.32 -8.73
CA SER A 240 -3.83 5.76 -10.12
C SER A 240 -4.30 7.20 -10.33
N ASN A 241 -5.44 7.56 -9.73
CA ASN A 241 -6.03 8.89 -9.86
C ASN A 241 -5.27 9.96 -9.08
N ASN A 242 -4.54 9.58 -8.03
CA ASN A 242 -3.82 10.49 -7.15
C ASN A 242 -2.30 10.23 -7.16
N LYS A 243 -1.76 9.78 -8.29
CA LYS A 243 -0.35 9.38 -8.41
C LYS A 243 0.65 10.49 -8.05
N LEU A 244 0.30 11.74 -8.27
CA LEU A 244 1.15 12.90 -7.95
C LEU A 244 1.05 13.29 -6.48
N GLU A 245 -0.13 13.15 -5.89
CA GLU A 245 -0.44 13.50 -4.50
C GLU A 245 -0.09 12.38 -3.52
N LEU A 246 -0.13 11.11 -3.98
CA LEU A 246 0.24 9.92 -3.22
C LEU A 246 1.55 9.33 -3.78
N PRO A 247 2.72 9.87 -3.44
CA PRO A 247 4.01 9.35 -3.90
C PRO A 247 4.30 7.92 -3.38
N TYR A 248 3.66 7.55 -2.28
CA TYR A 248 3.68 6.20 -1.73
C TYR A 248 2.28 5.61 -1.85
N PRO A 249 2.04 4.72 -2.83
CA PRO A 249 0.73 4.12 -3.01
C PRO A 249 0.36 3.25 -1.82
N ILE A 250 -0.94 3.21 -1.51
CA ILE A 250 -1.47 2.21 -0.58
C ILE A 250 -1.27 0.85 -1.25
N ASN A 251 -0.75 -0.11 -0.51
CA ASN A 251 -0.48 -1.44 -1.03
C ASN A 251 -0.95 -2.49 -0.02
N SER A 252 -2.26 -2.65 0.07
CA SER A 252 -2.87 -3.67 0.93
C SER A 252 -2.80 -5.03 0.25
N ASN A 253 -2.66 -6.10 1.05
CA ASN A 253 -2.74 -7.45 0.52
C ASN A 253 -4.21 -7.87 0.40
N TRP A 254 -4.71 -7.95 -0.82
CA TRP A 254 -6.08 -8.39 -1.15
C TRP A 254 -6.15 -9.85 -1.57
N GLN A 255 -5.02 -10.53 -1.67
CA GLN A 255 -4.97 -11.92 -2.10
C GLN A 255 -5.48 -12.87 -1.01
N LEU A 256 -6.35 -13.79 -1.40
CA LEU A 256 -6.80 -14.88 -0.55
C LEU A 256 -5.91 -16.12 -0.77
N HIS A 257 -5.51 -16.77 0.31
CA HIS A 257 -4.64 -17.93 0.32
C HIS A 257 -5.41 -19.17 0.75
N LEU A 258 -5.69 -20.08 -0.19
CA LEU A 258 -6.57 -21.24 0.06
C LEU A 258 -5.81 -22.52 0.47
N LYS A 259 -4.49 -22.53 0.35
CA LYS A 259 -3.68 -23.75 0.48
C LYS A 259 -3.62 -24.34 1.89
N LEU A 260 -3.74 -23.50 2.91
CA LEU A 260 -3.70 -23.96 4.30
C LEU A 260 -5.03 -24.54 4.81
N PHE A 261 -6.12 -24.27 4.10
CA PHE A 261 -7.48 -24.55 4.53
C PHE A 261 -7.68 -25.99 5.02
N GLU A 262 -7.37 -26.99 4.18
CA GLU A 262 -7.63 -28.42 4.51
C GLU A 262 -6.76 -28.88 5.69
N SER A 263 -5.49 -28.55 5.69
CA SER A 263 -4.57 -28.91 6.77
C SER A 263 -4.93 -28.28 8.10
N VAL A 264 -5.36 -27.02 8.08
CA VAL A 264 -5.85 -26.30 9.26
C VAL A 264 -7.17 -26.88 9.76
N LYS A 265 -8.11 -27.20 8.86
CA LYS A 265 -9.38 -27.81 9.20
C LYS A 265 -9.15 -29.16 9.91
N LEU A 266 -8.33 -30.05 9.32
CA LEU A 266 -7.98 -31.32 9.95
C LEU A 266 -7.34 -31.15 11.33
N TRP A 267 -6.43 -30.19 11.46
CA TRP A 267 -5.77 -29.88 12.73
C TRP A 267 -6.77 -29.47 13.81
N THR A 268 -7.68 -28.57 13.49
CA THR A 268 -8.67 -28.02 14.42
C THR A 268 -9.85 -28.95 14.69
N GLU A 269 -10.08 -29.95 13.86
CA GLU A 269 -10.97 -31.07 14.10
C GLU A 269 -10.41 -32.13 15.08
N GLY A 270 -9.16 -31.94 15.53
CA GLY A 270 -8.51 -32.85 16.47
C GLY A 270 -7.81 -34.05 15.79
N ARG A 271 -7.56 -33.98 14.47
CA ARG A 271 -6.78 -35.00 13.78
C ARG A 271 -5.33 -34.97 14.24
N THR A 272 -4.63 -36.07 14.01
CA THR A 272 -3.23 -36.21 14.39
C THR A 272 -2.31 -35.24 13.61
N TRP A 273 -1.15 -34.98 14.20
CA TRP A 273 -0.08 -34.22 13.52
C TRP A 273 0.23 -34.80 12.13
N ASN A 274 0.39 -36.11 12.03
CA ASN A 274 0.74 -36.76 10.77
C ASN A 274 -0.33 -36.59 9.68
N GLU A 275 -1.61 -36.63 10.02
CA GLU A 275 -2.70 -36.41 9.06
C GLU A 275 -2.70 -34.95 8.57
N SER A 276 -2.60 -34.01 9.47
CA SER A 276 -2.61 -32.57 9.15
C SER A 276 -1.38 -32.16 8.34
N ILE A 277 -0.18 -32.63 8.75
CA ILE A 277 1.06 -32.32 8.03
C ILE A 277 1.13 -33.04 6.67
N SER A 278 0.53 -34.21 6.52
CA SER A 278 0.44 -34.91 5.23
C SER A 278 -0.45 -34.15 4.25
N SER A 279 -1.58 -33.57 4.70
CA SER A 279 -2.41 -32.72 3.87
C SER A 279 -1.65 -31.45 3.47
N TYR A 280 -0.96 -30.83 4.41
CA TYR A 280 -0.11 -29.67 4.13
C TYR A 280 0.99 -29.99 3.09
N LYS A 281 1.69 -31.10 3.26
CA LYS A 281 2.72 -31.58 2.32
C LYS A 281 2.19 -31.89 0.92
N LYS A 282 0.97 -32.42 0.80
CA LYS A 282 0.35 -32.72 -0.52
C LYS A 282 0.17 -31.46 -1.36
N MET A 283 -0.13 -30.32 -0.77
CA MET A 283 -0.25 -29.04 -1.48
C MET A 283 1.05 -28.59 -2.14
N PHE A 284 2.19 -29.00 -1.59
CA PHE A 284 3.52 -28.72 -2.17
C PHE A 284 3.95 -29.77 -3.18
N CYS A 285 3.60 -31.05 -2.98
CA CYS A 285 4.04 -32.15 -3.84
C CYS A 285 3.44 -32.10 -5.25
N SER A 286 2.27 -31.51 -5.45
CA SER A 286 1.69 -31.33 -6.79
C SER A 286 2.62 -30.55 -7.72
N ARG A 287 3.49 -29.72 -7.18
CA ARG A 287 4.50 -28.95 -7.89
C ARG A 287 5.83 -29.70 -8.05
N PHE A 288 6.30 -30.37 -7.00
CA PHE A 288 7.53 -31.17 -7.06
C PHE A 288 7.45 -32.27 -8.13
N ASN A 289 6.27 -32.85 -8.32
CA ASN A 289 6.05 -33.86 -9.38
C ASN A 289 6.06 -33.28 -10.80
N ARG A 290 5.78 -31.98 -11.00
CA ARG A 290 5.97 -31.36 -12.33
C ARG A 290 7.43 -31.05 -12.64
N PHE A 291 8.22 -30.67 -11.66
CA PHE A 291 9.66 -30.41 -11.84
C PHE A 291 10.50 -31.68 -11.87
N ASN A 292 10.11 -32.74 -11.16
CA ASN A 292 10.87 -33.98 -11.04
C ASN A 292 10.42 -35.09 -12.01
N ARG A 293 9.74 -34.78 -13.11
CA ARG A 293 9.52 -35.74 -14.20
C ARG A 293 10.82 -36.26 -14.85
N THR A 294 11.95 -35.62 -14.54
CA THR A 294 13.29 -36.03 -15.00
C THR A 294 14.12 -36.84 -13.98
N ASN A 295 13.76 -36.78 -12.67
CA ASN A 295 14.45 -37.52 -11.61
C ASN A 295 13.40 -38.20 -10.74
N GLY A 296 13.38 -39.50 -10.71
CA GLY A 296 12.37 -40.39 -10.12
C GLY A 296 11.86 -40.03 -8.70
N PRO A 297 10.81 -40.72 -8.22
CA PRO A 297 10.01 -40.30 -7.07
C PRO A 297 10.75 -40.55 -5.76
N ASN A 298 11.52 -39.59 -5.27
CA ASN A 298 11.93 -39.53 -3.86
C ASN A 298 11.00 -38.63 -3.10
N ALA A 299 9.86 -39.18 -2.65
CA ALA A 299 8.93 -38.54 -1.72
C ALA A 299 9.56 -38.19 -0.35
N ASN A 300 10.83 -38.61 -0.14
CA ASN A 300 11.55 -38.48 1.14
C ASN A 300 12.40 -37.19 1.27
N ASN A 301 12.40 -36.30 0.27
CA ASN A 301 13.22 -35.08 0.30
C ASN A 301 12.38 -33.81 0.51
N ILE A 302 11.32 -33.88 1.31
CA ILE A 302 10.64 -32.67 1.76
C ILE A 302 11.50 -32.10 2.89
N PRO A 303 11.98 -30.85 2.79
CA PRO A 303 12.81 -30.24 3.84
C PRO A 303 12.09 -30.24 5.18
N SER A 304 12.78 -30.53 6.28
CA SER A 304 12.26 -30.42 7.65
C SER A 304 11.72 -29.02 7.98
N SER A 305 12.10 -28.02 7.21
CA SER A 305 11.57 -26.64 7.29
C SER A 305 10.06 -26.54 7.07
N PHE A 306 9.41 -27.51 6.38
CA PHE A 306 7.97 -27.49 6.16
C PHE A 306 7.16 -27.63 7.46
N GLU A 307 7.60 -28.49 8.36
CA GLU A 307 6.96 -28.70 9.65
C GLU A 307 7.03 -27.41 10.49
N GLY A 308 8.21 -26.78 10.51
CA GLY A 308 8.39 -25.47 11.15
C GLY A 308 7.55 -24.37 10.53
N ASN A 309 7.30 -24.40 9.22
CA ASN A 309 6.42 -23.42 8.56
C ASN A 309 4.95 -23.65 8.94
N PHE A 310 4.49 -24.90 8.99
CA PHE A 310 3.14 -25.20 9.45
C PHE A 310 2.92 -24.72 10.88
N ILE A 311 3.84 -25.01 11.81
CA ILE A 311 3.79 -24.49 13.19
C ILE A 311 3.68 -22.97 13.22
N LYS A 312 4.55 -22.26 12.48
CA LYS A 312 4.51 -20.79 12.38
C LYS A 312 3.16 -20.28 11.88
N ASN A 313 2.60 -20.96 10.86
CA ASN A 313 1.32 -20.57 10.29
C ASN A 313 0.17 -20.78 11.28
N ILE A 314 0.15 -21.87 12.04
CA ILE A 314 -0.83 -22.09 13.12
C ILE A 314 -0.69 -21.05 14.22
N LEU A 315 0.54 -20.69 14.64
CA LEU A 315 0.78 -19.62 15.63
C LEU A 315 0.30 -18.25 15.13
N ARG A 316 0.55 -17.90 13.88
CA ARG A 316 0.03 -16.66 13.27
C ARG A 316 -1.49 -16.67 13.21
N LEU A 317 -2.07 -17.81 12.81
CA LEU A 317 -3.51 -17.98 12.74
C LEU A 317 -4.17 -17.87 14.13
N SER A 318 -3.53 -18.37 15.18
CA SER A 318 -4.03 -18.25 16.55
C SER A 318 -4.13 -16.79 17.01
N ASN A 319 -3.27 -15.91 16.52
CA ASN A 319 -3.38 -14.46 16.78
C ASN A 319 -4.61 -13.86 16.08
N ILE A 320 -4.87 -14.24 14.83
CA ILE A 320 -6.08 -13.81 14.10
C ILE A 320 -7.34 -14.29 14.82
N VAL A 321 -7.38 -15.56 15.24
CA VAL A 321 -8.51 -16.12 16.00
C VAL A 321 -8.74 -15.37 17.31
N ARG A 322 -7.66 -15.03 18.03
CA ARG A 322 -7.73 -14.21 19.26
C ARG A 322 -8.33 -12.83 18.99
N SER A 323 -7.92 -12.18 17.89
CA SER A 323 -8.48 -10.88 17.50
C SER A 323 -9.98 -11.01 17.20
N VAL A 324 -10.41 -12.06 16.46
CA VAL A 324 -11.83 -12.32 16.18
C VAL A 324 -12.60 -12.57 17.47
N GLU A 325 -12.08 -13.42 18.37
CA GLU A 325 -12.71 -13.69 19.68
C GLU A 325 -12.93 -12.40 20.48
N SER A 326 -11.90 -11.56 20.56
CA SER A 326 -11.97 -10.28 21.27
C SER A 326 -13.01 -9.34 20.65
N ILE A 327 -12.99 -9.19 19.33
CA ILE A 327 -13.92 -8.34 18.59
C ILE A 327 -15.36 -8.82 18.76
N THR A 328 -15.61 -10.13 18.62
CA THR A 328 -16.97 -10.69 18.74
C THR A 328 -17.56 -10.50 20.13
N LYS A 329 -16.73 -10.52 21.18
CA LYS A 329 -17.14 -10.15 22.55
C LYS A 329 -17.53 -8.67 22.65
N ILE A 330 -16.77 -7.77 22.04
CA ILE A 330 -17.03 -6.33 22.06
C ILE A 330 -18.32 -5.97 21.31
N ILE A 331 -18.55 -6.58 20.14
CA ILE A 331 -19.76 -6.33 19.34
C ILE A 331 -20.97 -7.16 19.78
N ASN A 332 -20.86 -7.92 20.89
CA ASN A 332 -21.89 -8.79 21.44
C ASN A 332 -22.33 -9.92 20.47
N ASN A 333 -21.46 -10.42 19.61
CA ASN A 333 -21.71 -11.62 18.83
C ASN A 333 -21.38 -12.86 19.69
N HIS A 334 -22.30 -13.22 20.58
CA HIS A 334 -22.13 -14.33 21.51
C HIS A 334 -22.01 -15.69 20.82
N THR A 335 -22.63 -15.88 19.66
CA THR A 335 -22.59 -17.13 18.89
C THR A 335 -21.16 -17.48 18.50
N VAL A 336 -20.44 -16.58 17.88
CA VAL A 336 -19.06 -16.79 17.45
C VAL A 336 -18.12 -16.80 18.65
N ALA A 337 -18.31 -15.89 19.61
CA ALA A 337 -17.51 -15.85 20.84
C ALA A 337 -17.51 -17.18 21.59
N MET A 338 -18.67 -17.85 21.73
CA MET A 338 -18.79 -19.17 22.36
C MET A 338 -18.10 -20.27 21.56
N LYS A 339 -18.17 -20.22 20.22
CA LYS A 339 -17.49 -21.21 19.36
C LYS A 339 -15.96 -21.10 19.45
N LEU A 340 -15.45 -19.89 19.64
CA LEU A 340 -14.01 -19.61 19.75
C LEU A 340 -13.48 -19.74 21.18
N ASP A 341 -14.33 -19.88 22.17
CA ASP A 341 -13.90 -20.06 23.57
C ASP A 341 -13.01 -21.30 23.72
N GLY A 342 -11.88 -21.14 24.40
CA GLY A 342 -10.91 -22.21 24.58
C GLY A 342 -10.18 -22.65 23.29
N PHE A 343 -10.15 -21.79 22.24
CA PHE A 343 -9.49 -22.09 20.95
C PHE A 343 -8.02 -22.49 21.10
N GLN A 344 -7.35 -21.98 22.12
CA GLN A 344 -5.92 -22.24 22.35
C GLN A 344 -5.66 -23.73 22.57
N GLU A 345 -6.48 -24.41 23.37
CA GLU A 345 -6.33 -25.84 23.63
C GLU A 345 -6.49 -26.68 22.34
N LYS A 346 -7.32 -26.23 21.41
CA LYS A 346 -7.57 -26.92 20.15
C LYS A 346 -6.50 -26.64 19.09
N MET A 347 -5.90 -25.46 19.13
CA MET A 347 -4.92 -25.03 18.13
C MET A 347 -3.47 -25.27 18.56
N LEU A 348 -3.17 -25.01 19.85
CA LEU A 348 -1.82 -25.04 20.41
C LEU A 348 -1.62 -26.33 21.22
N ARG A 349 -1.52 -27.44 20.51
CA ARG A 349 -1.34 -28.78 21.07
C ARG A 349 -0.21 -29.52 20.39
N ASP A 350 0.23 -30.62 20.95
CA ASP A 350 1.27 -31.51 20.45
C ASP A 350 2.55 -30.70 20.05
N GLU A 351 2.98 -30.79 18.81
CA GLU A 351 4.14 -30.09 18.26
C GLU A 351 3.94 -28.57 18.18
N VAL A 352 2.69 -28.09 18.16
CA VAL A 352 2.36 -26.65 18.14
C VAL A 352 2.15 -26.16 19.56
N THR A 353 3.20 -26.14 20.35
CA THR A 353 3.16 -25.61 21.72
C THR A 353 3.61 -24.15 21.77
N THR A 354 3.17 -23.43 22.79
CA THR A 354 3.60 -22.05 23.06
C THR A 354 5.01 -21.97 23.65
N ASP A 355 5.55 -23.11 24.12
CA ASP A 355 6.88 -23.15 24.70
C ASP A 355 7.94 -23.12 23.61
N SER A 356 8.86 -22.18 23.78
CA SER A 356 9.94 -21.98 22.82
C SER A 356 10.80 -23.25 22.73
N LEU A 357 10.97 -23.79 21.52
CA LEU A 357 11.89 -24.89 21.22
C LEU A 357 13.36 -24.58 21.61
N TYR A 358 13.66 -23.36 22.04
CA TYR A 358 14.98 -22.91 22.47
C TYR A 358 15.26 -23.12 23.98
N ILE A 359 14.29 -23.61 24.75
CA ILE A 359 14.47 -23.81 26.20
C ILE A 359 15.05 -25.18 26.54
N PHE A 360 15.10 -26.13 25.61
CA PHE A 360 15.52 -27.51 25.88
C PHE A 360 16.97 -27.87 25.52
N THR A 361 17.86 -26.90 25.36
CA THR A 361 19.30 -27.19 25.16
C THR A 361 20.16 -26.77 26.37
N SER A 362 19.72 -27.03 27.59
CA SER A 362 20.54 -26.95 28.80
C SER A 362 20.19 -28.08 29.77
N VAL A 363 20.63 -29.26 29.41
CA VAL A 363 21.00 -30.33 30.39
C VAL A 363 22.32 -30.90 29.96
#